data_0b8a47db891372356904779c803824c5
#
_entry.id   0b8a47db891372356904779c803824c5
#
_cell.length_a   1.000
_cell.length_b   1.000
_cell.length_c   1.000
_cell.angle_alpha   90.00
_cell.angle_beta   90.00
_cell.angle_gamma   90.00
#
_symmetry.space_group_name_H-M   'P 1'
#
loop_
_entity.id
_entity.type
_entity.pdbx_description
1 polymer ?
#
loop_
_entity_poly.entity_id
_entity_poly.type
_entity_poly.pdbx_seq_one_letter_code
_entity_poly.pdbx_strand_id
1 'polypeptide(L)'
;ITLLAGEFQRTFDRGGNVVIPSFAVGRTQELLYYIRQIKEQNLVKGYGDFSVYVDSPLANEATAIFLQCDVKCLDEEARALVDSGINPLTFSGLKLAVSTMSLLQLILTKSRSYNIVKRYV
;
A
#
# COMPACT_ATOMS: atom_id res chain seq x y z
N ILE A 1 10.39 -1.46 8.65
CA ILE A 1 9.15 -2.27 8.68
C ILE A 1 8.53 -2.24 10.07
N THR A 2 9.24 -2.61 11.12
CA THR A 2 8.70 -2.72 12.49
C THR A 2 8.13 -1.40 13.02
N LEU A 3 8.81 -0.28 12.79
CA LEU A 3 8.32 1.05 13.19
C LEU A 3 7.02 1.41 12.46
N LEU A 4 6.97 1.17 11.15
CA LEU A 4 5.79 1.44 10.33
C LEU A 4 4.61 0.57 10.78
N ALA A 5 4.83 -0.71 11.02
CA ALA A 5 3.81 -1.62 11.55
C ALA A 5 3.31 -1.18 12.93
N GLY A 6 4.19 -0.67 13.78
CA GLY A 6 3.83 -0.13 15.10
C GLY A 6 2.92 1.10 15.01
N GLU A 7 3.17 2.00 14.05
CA GLU A 7 2.29 3.15 13.81
C GLU A 7 0.93 2.72 13.26
N PHE A 8 0.89 1.71 12.38
CA PHE A 8 -0.36 1.13 11.91
C PHE A 8 -1.16 0.53 13.07
N GLN A 9 -0.51 -0.31 13.88
CA GLN A 9 -1.15 -0.93 15.04
C GLN A 9 -1.76 0.11 15.98
N ARG A 10 -0.95 1.10 16.40
CA ARG A 10 -1.38 2.17 17.30
C ARG A 10 -2.58 2.95 16.76
N THR A 11 -2.56 3.23 15.45
CA THR A 11 -3.63 4.00 14.80
C THR A 11 -4.90 3.17 14.69
N PHE A 12 -4.78 1.92 14.30
CA PHE A 12 -5.93 1.02 14.17
C PHE A 12 -6.57 0.70 15.53
N ASP A 13 -5.77 0.53 16.58
CA ASP A 13 -6.26 0.32 17.95
C ASP A 13 -7.11 1.48 18.45
N ARG A 14 -6.88 2.68 17.93
CA ARG A 14 -7.69 3.88 18.21
C ARG A 14 -8.89 4.03 17.25
N GLY A 15 -9.08 3.13 16.32
CA GLY A 15 -10.12 3.20 15.30
C GLY A 15 -9.84 4.26 14.22
N GLY A 16 -8.60 4.67 14.05
CA GLY A 16 -8.18 5.69 13.09
C GLY A 16 -7.74 5.13 11.74
N ASN A 17 -7.50 6.04 10.80
CA ASN A 17 -6.92 5.75 9.49
C ASN A 17 -5.52 6.34 9.39
N VAL A 18 -4.63 5.64 8.71
CA VAL A 18 -3.27 6.11 8.44
C VAL A 18 -3.26 6.80 7.07
N VAL A 19 -2.78 8.04 7.03
CA VAL A 19 -2.59 8.79 5.80
C VAL A 19 -1.10 9.05 5.62
N ILE A 20 -0.53 8.58 4.52
CA ILE A 20 0.89 8.72 4.23
C ILE A 20 1.06 9.57 2.97
N PRO A 21 1.49 10.83 3.07
CA PRO A 21 1.87 11.61 1.91
C PRO A 21 3.18 11.06 1.34
N SER A 22 3.21 10.83 0.03
CA SER A 22 4.44 10.41 -0.62
C SER A 22 4.42 10.71 -2.13
N PHE A 23 5.61 10.81 -2.74
CA PHE A 23 5.73 11.03 -4.17
C PHE A 23 5.18 9.85 -4.98
N ALA A 24 4.60 10.18 -6.14
CA ALA A 24 3.96 9.21 -7.02
C ALA A 24 4.92 8.15 -7.55
N VAL A 25 6.17 8.55 -7.82
CA VAL A 25 7.22 7.70 -8.39
C VAL A 25 8.28 7.41 -7.33
N GLY A 26 8.66 6.16 -7.19
CA GLY A 26 9.66 5.66 -6.26
C GLY A 26 9.09 5.41 -4.86
N ARG A 27 8.79 6.46 -4.09
CA ARG A 27 8.34 6.33 -2.69
C ARG A 27 7.03 5.57 -2.52
N THR A 28 6.12 5.68 -3.49
CA THR A 28 4.88 4.90 -3.45
C THR A 28 5.14 3.42 -3.55
N GLN A 29 5.96 3.04 -4.52
CA GLN A 29 6.27 1.65 -4.79
C GLN A 29 7.05 1.04 -3.62
N GLU A 30 8.00 1.78 -3.04
CA GLU A 30 8.72 1.38 -1.83
C GLU A 30 7.76 1.13 -0.65
N LEU A 31 6.79 2.02 -0.43
CA LEU A 31 5.78 1.84 0.62
C LEU A 31 4.89 0.63 0.37
N LEU A 32 4.45 0.40 -0.87
CA LEU A 32 3.66 -0.79 -1.22
C LEU A 32 4.44 -2.07 -0.93
N TYR A 33 5.72 -2.08 -1.25
CA TYR A 33 6.61 -3.20 -0.94
C TYR A 33 6.67 -3.49 0.57
N TYR A 34 6.89 -2.47 1.40
CA TYR A 34 6.92 -2.64 2.86
C TYR A 34 5.57 -3.03 3.44
N ILE A 35 4.47 -2.47 2.92
CA ILE A 35 3.12 -2.83 3.39
C ILE A 35 2.81 -4.29 3.06
N ARG A 36 3.21 -4.77 1.88
CA ARG A 36 3.10 -6.19 1.54
C ARG A 36 3.82 -7.06 2.58
N GLN A 37 5.07 -6.74 2.91
CA GLN A 37 5.84 -7.48 3.91
C GLN A 37 5.17 -7.44 5.30
N ILE A 38 4.64 -6.28 5.71
CA ILE A 38 3.91 -6.14 6.97
C ILE A 38 2.70 -7.09 7.03
N LYS A 39 1.97 -7.19 5.93
CA LYS A 39 0.81 -8.09 5.81
C LYS A 39 1.22 -9.55 5.82
N GLU A 40 2.20 -9.94 5.01
CA GLU A 40 2.69 -11.31 4.93
C GLU A 40 3.25 -11.83 6.27
N GLN A 41 4.00 -10.98 6.96
CA GLN A 41 4.54 -11.30 8.28
C GLN A 41 3.51 -11.12 9.41
N ASN A 42 2.30 -10.68 9.09
CA ASN A 42 1.23 -10.42 10.05
C ASN A 42 1.70 -9.57 11.24
N LEU A 43 2.40 -8.47 10.95
CA LEU A 43 2.97 -7.59 11.98
C LEU A 43 1.91 -6.70 12.65
N VAL A 44 0.76 -6.47 12.00
CA VAL A 44 -0.38 -5.75 12.57
C VAL A 44 -1.41 -6.76 13.04
N LYS A 45 -1.59 -6.84 14.35
CA LYS A 45 -2.42 -7.87 14.99
C LYS A 45 -3.88 -7.41 15.15
N GLY A 46 -4.82 -8.35 14.92
CA GLY A 46 -6.25 -8.14 15.18
C GLY A 46 -7.02 -7.42 14.08
N TYR A 47 -6.38 -7.02 12.99
CA TYR A 47 -7.02 -6.25 11.90
C TYR A 47 -7.05 -7.00 10.56
N GLY A 48 -6.57 -8.23 10.54
CA GLY A 48 -6.66 -9.12 9.40
C GLY A 48 -6.08 -8.48 8.12
N ASP A 49 -6.88 -8.52 7.06
CA ASP A 49 -6.49 -7.96 5.77
C ASP A 49 -7.01 -6.52 5.61
N PHE A 50 -6.36 -5.56 6.29
CA PHE A 50 -6.71 -4.15 6.17
C PHE A 50 -6.54 -3.62 4.75
N SER A 51 -7.44 -2.73 4.33
CA SER A 51 -7.41 -2.13 2.98
C SER A 51 -6.37 -1.02 2.86
N VAL A 52 -5.72 -0.95 1.71
CA VAL A 52 -4.76 0.09 1.36
C VAL A 52 -5.22 0.78 0.08
N TYR A 53 -5.36 2.09 0.11
CA TYR A 53 -5.80 2.89 -1.03
C TYR A 53 -4.65 3.74 -1.54
N VAL A 54 -4.40 3.67 -2.83
CA VAL A 54 -3.49 4.59 -3.52
C VAL A 54 -4.33 5.59 -4.29
N ASP A 55 -4.41 6.82 -3.77
CA ASP A 55 -5.23 7.91 -4.34
C ASP A 55 -4.37 8.81 -5.22
N SER A 56 -3.91 8.28 -6.34
CA SER A 56 -3.18 9.06 -7.35
C SER A 56 -3.13 8.32 -8.68
N PRO A 57 -3.73 8.89 -9.74
CA PRO A 57 -3.62 8.33 -11.09
C PRO A 57 -2.17 8.18 -11.54
N LEU A 58 -1.33 9.17 -11.28
CA LEU A 58 0.10 9.13 -11.63
C LEU A 58 0.85 8.02 -10.90
N ALA A 59 0.54 7.79 -9.61
CA ALA A 59 1.15 6.68 -8.88
C ALA A 59 0.69 5.31 -9.40
N ASN A 60 -0.57 5.21 -9.84
CA ASN A 60 -1.10 3.99 -10.43
C ASN A 60 -0.40 3.68 -11.75
N GLU A 61 -0.21 4.69 -12.61
CA GLU A 61 0.53 4.55 -13.87
C GLU A 61 2.00 4.18 -13.61
N ALA A 62 2.66 4.88 -12.69
CA ALA A 62 4.04 4.58 -12.31
C ALA A 62 4.17 3.15 -11.77
N THR A 63 3.25 2.71 -10.92
CA THR A 63 3.24 1.34 -10.39
C THR A 63 3.07 0.31 -11.52
N ALA A 64 2.20 0.57 -12.48
CA ALA A 64 2.02 -0.30 -13.65
C ALA A 64 3.31 -0.41 -14.47
N ILE A 65 4.03 0.69 -14.66
CA ILE A 65 5.32 0.71 -15.37
C ILE A 65 6.37 -0.11 -14.58
N PHE A 66 6.45 0.06 -13.27
CA PHE A 66 7.36 -0.73 -12.42
C PHE A 66 7.09 -2.23 -12.53
N LEU A 67 5.82 -2.63 -12.65
CA LEU A 67 5.42 -4.03 -12.80
C LEU A 67 5.77 -4.62 -14.18
N GLN A 68 5.93 -3.77 -15.19
CA GLN A 68 6.32 -4.15 -16.55
C GLN A 68 7.83 -4.07 -16.77
N CYS A 69 8.58 -3.55 -15.80
CA CYS A 69 10.04 -3.44 -15.91
C CYS A 69 10.68 -4.82 -16.03
N ASP A 70 11.70 -4.90 -16.88
CA ASP A 70 12.51 -6.13 -17.03
C ASP A 70 13.08 -6.53 -15.66
N VAL A 71 13.10 -7.82 -15.40
CA VAL A 71 13.67 -8.44 -14.17
C VAL A 71 15.07 -7.92 -13.84
N LYS A 72 15.79 -7.44 -14.85
CA LYS A 72 17.13 -6.82 -14.71
C LYS A 72 17.12 -5.49 -13.92
N CYS A 73 15.99 -4.81 -13.85
CA CYS A 73 15.85 -3.55 -13.12
C CYS A 73 15.48 -3.74 -11.65
N LEU A 74 15.24 -4.98 -11.24
CA LEU A 74 14.88 -5.32 -9.87
C LEU A 74 16.12 -5.67 -9.07
N ASP A 75 16.11 -5.34 -7.78
CA ASP A 75 17.09 -5.86 -6.85
C ASP A 75 16.93 -7.40 -6.67
N GLU A 76 17.90 -8.00 -6.03
CA GLU A 76 17.95 -9.47 -5.90
C GLU A 76 16.74 -10.03 -5.14
N GLU A 77 16.26 -9.32 -4.14
CA GLU A 77 15.11 -9.71 -3.32
C GLU A 77 13.79 -9.63 -4.13
N ALA A 78 13.55 -8.53 -4.82
CA ALA A 78 12.36 -8.36 -5.66
C ALA A 78 12.37 -9.34 -6.85
N ARG A 79 13.54 -9.64 -7.39
CA ARG A 79 13.73 -10.64 -8.46
C ARG A 79 13.34 -12.04 -7.99
N ALA A 80 13.78 -12.45 -6.81
CA ALA A 80 13.43 -13.74 -6.24
C ALA A 80 11.92 -13.90 -6.02
N LEU A 81 11.21 -12.82 -5.65
CA LEU A 81 9.76 -12.81 -5.53
C LEU A 81 9.08 -13.01 -6.89
N VAL A 82 9.51 -12.28 -7.91
CA VAL A 82 8.95 -12.40 -9.27
C VAL A 82 9.20 -13.81 -9.84
N ASP A 83 10.37 -14.36 -9.64
CA ASP A 83 10.72 -15.72 -10.05
C ASP A 83 9.86 -16.77 -9.34
N SER A 84 9.41 -16.46 -8.13
CA SER A 84 8.44 -17.29 -7.38
C SER A 84 6.98 -17.06 -7.78
N GLY A 85 6.71 -16.21 -8.79
CA GLY A 85 5.37 -15.85 -9.22
C GLY A 85 4.65 -14.84 -8.32
N ILE A 86 5.37 -14.19 -7.40
CA ILE A 86 4.81 -13.20 -6.47
C ILE A 86 5.08 -11.81 -7.02
N ASN A 87 4.01 -11.01 -7.15
CA ASN A 87 4.15 -9.61 -7.51
C ASN A 87 4.57 -8.78 -6.27
N PRO A 88 5.75 -8.14 -6.28
CA PRO A 88 6.28 -7.44 -5.10
C PRO A 88 5.49 -6.19 -4.69
N LEU A 89 4.66 -5.64 -5.57
CA LEU A 89 3.91 -4.40 -5.35
C LEU A 89 2.39 -4.61 -5.19
N THR A 90 1.91 -5.83 -5.30
CA THR A 90 0.49 -6.14 -5.13
C THR A 90 0.27 -7.09 -3.95
N PHE A 91 -0.85 -6.91 -3.29
CA PHE A 91 -1.27 -7.73 -2.15
C PHE A 91 -2.78 -7.64 -1.97
N SER A 92 -3.35 -8.55 -1.19
CA SER A 92 -4.77 -8.51 -0.85
C SER A 92 -5.15 -7.21 -0.14
N GLY A 93 -6.26 -6.61 -0.54
CA GLY A 93 -6.74 -5.34 0.03
C GLY A 93 -6.12 -4.08 -0.60
N LEU A 94 -5.20 -4.19 -1.59
CA LEU A 94 -4.73 -3.04 -2.35
C LEU A 94 -5.82 -2.56 -3.31
N LYS A 95 -6.14 -1.27 -3.24
CA LYS A 95 -7.12 -0.59 -4.10
C LYS A 95 -6.51 0.65 -4.72
N LEU A 96 -6.50 0.69 -6.04
CA LEU A 96 -6.01 1.82 -6.81
C LEU A 96 -7.21 2.73 -7.12
N ALA A 97 -7.23 3.93 -6.54
CA ALA A 97 -8.31 4.88 -6.76
C ALA A 97 -8.19 5.52 -8.15
N VAL A 98 -9.25 5.46 -8.93
CA VAL A 98 -9.30 5.98 -10.30
C VAL A 98 -9.65 7.48 -10.31
N SER A 99 -10.24 8.01 -9.23
CA SER A 99 -10.60 9.42 -9.11
C SER A 99 -10.55 9.92 -7.67
N THR A 100 -10.26 11.21 -7.51
CA THR A 100 -10.19 11.90 -6.20
C THR A 100 -11.52 11.85 -5.42
N MET A 101 -12.64 11.66 -6.09
CA MET A 101 -13.97 11.56 -5.47
C MET A 101 -14.15 10.30 -4.62
N SER A 102 -13.45 9.21 -4.94
CA SER A 102 -13.57 7.97 -4.19
C SER A 102 -13.00 8.05 -2.77
N LEU A 103 -12.02 8.93 -2.55
CA LEU A 103 -11.44 9.14 -1.22
C LEU A 103 -12.39 9.89 -0.27
N LEU A 104 -13.03 10.96 -0.77
CA LEU A 104 -14.04 11.71 0.00
C LEU A 104 -15.22 10.81 0.38
N GLN A 105 -15.63 9.94 -0.50
CA GLN A 105 -16.70 8.99 -0.26
C GLN A 105 -16.32 7.94 0.80
N LEU A 106 -15.06 7.49 0.82
CA LEU A 106 -14.50 6.58 1.82
C LEU A 106 -14.38 7.22 3.22
N ILE A 107 -14.01 8.50 3.28
CA ILE A 107 -13.92 9.24 4.54
C ILE A 107 -15.32 9.53 5.11
N LEU A 108 -16.29 9.77 4.23
CA LEU A 108 -17.67 10.10 4.61
C LEU A 108 -18.52 8.87 4.94
N THR A 109 -18.26 7.73 4.31
CA THR A 109 -18.90 6.47 4.71
C THR A 109 -18.15 5.94 5.95
N LYS A 110 -18.79 6.06 7.10
CA LYS A 110 -18.35 5.50 8.40
C LYS A 110 -18.28 3.95 8.38
N SER A 111 -17.65 3.38 7.39
CA SER A 111 -17.35 1.96 7.40
C SER A 111 -16.15 1.75 8.32
N ARG A 112 -16.26 0.84 9.29
CA ARG A 112 -15.20 0.39 10.19
C ARG A 112 -14.10 -0.39 9.42
N SER A 113 -13.68 0.12 8.30
CA SER A 113 -12.56 -0.43 7.54
C SER A 113 -11.33 0.36 7.91
N TYR A 114 -10.36 -0.28 8.49
CA TYR A 114 -9.05 0.30 8.76
C TYR A 114 -8.36 0.49 7.40
N ASN A 115 -8.12 1.73 7.02
CA ASN A 115 -7.65 2.09 5.69
C ASN A 115 -6.36 2.88 5.77
N ILE A 116 -5.39 2.50 4.98
CA ILE A 116 -4.24 3.35 4.68
C ILE A 116 -4.59 4.16 3.44
N VAL A 117 -4.71 5.45 3.62
CA VAL A 117 -5.06 6.37 2.54
C VAL A 117 -3.83 7.19 2.21
N LYS A 118 -3.47 7.20 0.95
CA LYS A 118 -2.38 7.98 0.42
C LYS A 118 -2.93 9.13 -0.40
N ARG A 119 -2.67 10.36 0.02
CA ARG A 119 -3.02 11.57 -0.71
C ARG A 119 -1.74 12.32 -1.09
N TYR A 120 -1.68 12.79 -2.33
CA TYR A 120 -0.62 13.67 -2.81
C TYR A 120 -0.98 15.13 -2.59
N VAL A 121 -0.02 15.83 -2.13
CA VAL A 121 0.00 17.29 -2.23
C VAL A 121 0.74 17.65 -3.52
#